data_a6bcef99a38bd186939168ed6f03ff96
#
_entry.id   a6bcef99a38bd186939168ed6f03ff96
#
_cell.length_a   1.000
_cell.length_b   1.000
_cell.length_c   1.000
_cell.angle_alpha   90.00
_cell.angle_beta   90.00
_cell.angle_gamma   90.00
#
_symmetry.space_group_name_H-M   'P 1'
#
loop_
_entity.id
_entity.type
_entity.pdbx_description
1 polymer ?
#
loop_
_entity_poly.entity_id
_entity_poly.type
_entity_poly.pdbx_seq_one_letter_code
_entity_poly.pdbx_strand_id
1 'polypeptide(L)'
;MIFAARNRAGWLISCAVAGAMLAALPQRSWCADDPRDWLQKMNQALATRNYDGTFFHLSEGRVETMRIVHRVRAGRVTERLQSLDGSGREFIRNDGELTCYLPDQHTVLVEPRPDHGPFLGSLPQFGADVNEFYRIEALTPTRILNRTARVIVVTPKDQYRFGYRLWLDEKTSMPLRTQLCDSHGAVIEQIFFAHLEMPENIPDSDLAPAVRTDGMRWVHQGPAHDSASPALSAYRASQLPPGFRLTVAGSQTLGGASAPASHLVYSDGLATVSVFVEVQQGGEVQQGGAPAAAASGDPPMQGLARVGSGFAYSTIVQGHQVTAVGEVPAQTVEFIAHSVKSLSAAEPPPR
;
A
#
# COMPACT_ATOMS: atom_id res chain seq x y z
N MET A 1 1.72 101.34 24.02
CA MET A 1 0.62 101.50 25.00
C MET A 1 0.29 100.11 25.48
N ILE A 2 0.83 99.75 26.58
CA ILE A 2 0.20 99.75 27.87
C ILE A 2 -0.63 98.52 28.16
N PHE A 3 -0.08 97.77 29.05
CA PHE A 3 -0.61 97.03 30.21
C PHE A 3 -1.38 95.74 29.93
N ALA A 4 -1.28 94.75 30.67
CA ALA A 4 -0.69 94.28 31.94
C ALA A 4 -1.37 92.92 32.20
N ALA A 5 -0.64 92.00 32.51
CA ALA A 5 -0.42 91.37 33.84
C ALA A 5 -1.61 90.61 34.47
N ARG A 6 -1.20 89.45 34.96
CA ARG A 6 -1.68 88.79 36.22
C ARG A 6 -2.66 87.64 36.04
N ASN A 7 -2.23 86.50 36.28
CA ASN A 7 -1.94 85.77 37.54
C ASN A 7 -3.00 84.74 37.92
N ARG A 8 -2.47 83.57 38.24
CA ARG A 8 -2.85 82.60 39.29
C ARG A 8 -3.76 81.45 38.91
N ALA A 9 -3.07 80.39 39.00
CA ALA A 9 -3.15 79.37 40.05
C ALA A 9 -4.12 78.21 39.78
N GLY A 10 -3.50 77.15 39.64
CA GLY A 10 -3.75 75.93 40.41
C GLY A 10 -5.01 75.17 40.07
N TRP A 11 -4.81 73.98 39.71
CA TRP A 11 -5.40 72.85 40.43
C TRP A 11 -5.25 71.55 39.68
N LEU A 12 -4.57 70.73 40.38
CA LEU A 12 -4.81 69.25 40.55
C LEU A 12 -4.73 68.34 39.36
N ILE A 13 -3.64 67.65 39.42
CA ILE A 13 -3.36 66.27 39.02
C ILE A 13 -4.60 65.37 39.19
N SER A 14 -5.10 64.85 38.11
CA SER A 14 -5.92 63.65 38.14
C SER A 14 -5.28 62.62 37.21
N CYS A 15 -4.55 61.71 37.83
CA CYS A 15 -4.08 60.45 37.19
C CYS A 15 -5.29 59.60 36.76
N ALA A 16 -5.63 59.64 35.49
CA ALA A 16 -6.48 58.64 34.90
C ALA A 16 -5.57 57.47 34.42
N VAL A 17 -5.42 56.47 35.29
CA VAL A 17 -4.87 55.16 34.94
C VAL A 17 -5.91 54.49 34.08
N ALA A 18 -5.80 54.67 32.78
CA ALA A 18 -6.52 53.82 31.80
C ALA A 18 -5.85 52.44 31.79
N GLY A 19 -6.39 51.55 32.60
CA GLY A 19 -6.05 50.13 32.58
C GLY A 19 -6.34 49.53 31.21
N ALA A 20 -5.29 49.30 30.43
CA ALA A 20 -5.35 48.48 29.26
C ALA A 20 -5.62 47.03 29.71
N MET A 21 -6.88 46.62 29.81
CA MET A 21 -7.27 45.21 29.80
C MET A 21 -6.91 44.66 28.43
N LEU A 22 -5.68 44.14 28.29
CA LEU A 22 -5.38 43.19 27.24
C LEU A 22 -6.27 41.97 27.49
N ALA A 23 -7.39 41.89 26.77
CA ALA A 23 -8.16 40.67 26.62
C ALA A 23 -7.22 39.63 26.01
N ALA A 24 -6.65 38.75 26.82
CA ALA A 24 -5.98 37.54 26.41
C ALA A 24 -7.06 36.66 25.74
N LEU A 25 -7.24 36.84 24.45
CA LEU A 25 -7.98 35.89 23.65
C LEU A 25 -7.29 34.55 23.85
N PRO A 26 -8.02 33.50 24.27
CA PRO A 26 -7.45 32.17 24.32
C PRO A 26 -6.98 31.86 22.90
N GLN A 27 -5.67 31.82 22.69
CA GLN A 27 -5.12 31.19 21.51
C GLN A 27 -5.60 29.75 21.61
N ARG A 28 -6.61 29.42 20.81
CA ARG A 28 -6.93 28.04 20.53
C ARG A 28 -5.65 27.47 19.93
N SER A 29 -4.85 26.84 20.76
CA SER A 29 -3.86 25.86 20.29
C SER A 29 -4.66 24.84 19.49
N TRP A 30 -4.68 25.00 18.20
CA TRP A 30 -5.03 23.89 17.31
C TRP A 30 -3.99 22.85 17.64
N CYS A 31 -4.35 21.84 18.42
CA CYS A 31 -3.62 20.58 18.41
C CYS A 31 -3.58 20.20 16.94
N ALA A 32 -2.42 20.35 16.32
CA ALA A 32 -2.22 19.84 14.99
C ALA A 32 -2.49 18.34 15.12
N ASP A 33 -3.55 17.86 14.45
CA ASP A 33 -3.86 16.43 14.41
C ASP A 33 -2.59 15.70 14.05
N ASP A 34 -2.22 14.67 14.81
CA ASP A 34 -1.04 13.85 14.50
C ASP A 34 -1.20 13.32 13.07
N PRO A 35 -0.23 13.51 12.17
CA PRO A 35 -0.30 13.00 10.82
C PRO A 35 -0.61 11.49 10.75
N ARG A 36 -0.28 10.72 11.79
CA ARG A 36 -0.57 9.30 11.94
C ARG A 36 -2.05 9.00 12.08
N ASP A 37 -2.76 9.86 12.82
CA ASP A 37 -4.21 9.71 12.98
C ASP A 37 -4.91 9.79 11.61
N TRP A 38 -4.38 10.59 10.70
CA TRP A 38 -4.88 10.69 9.33
C TRP A 38 -4.67 9.40 8.54
N LEU A 39 -3.54 8.71 8.73
CA LEU A 39 -3.28 7.42 8.10
C LEU A 39 -4.21 6.32 8.62
N GLN A 40 -4.45 6.31 9.93
CA GLN A 40 -5.42 5.37 10.53
C GLN A 40 -6.84 5.65 10.06
N LYS A 41 -7.25 6.94 10.05
CA LYS A 41 -8.56 7.36 9.52
C LYS A 41 -8.73 6.99 8.05
N MET A 42 -7.66 7.10 7.23
CA MET A 42 -7.66 6.66 5.83
C MET A 42 -7.91 5.16 5.72
N ASN A 43 -7.16 4.34 6.46
CA ASN A 43 -7.35 2.89 6.46
C ASN A 43 -8.78 2.52 6.87
N GLN A 44 -9.31 3.16 7.90
CA GLN A 44 -10.70 2.97 8.34
C GLN A 44 -11.70 3.39 7.25
N ALA A 45 -11.48 4.54 6.62
CA ALA A 45 -12.38 5.05 5.58
C ALA A 45 -12.45 4.09 4.39
N LEU A 46 -11.30 3.58 3.92
CA LEU A 46 -11.23 2.59 2.84
C LEU A 46 -11.93 1.27 3.19
N ALA A 47 -11.85 0.84 4.44
CA ALA A 47 -12.43 -0.43 4.89
C ALA A 47 -13.93 -0.36 5.18
N THR A 48 -14.47 0.82 5.56
CA THR A 48 -15.82 0.90 6.14
C THR A 48 -16.80 1.76 5.37
N ARG A 49 -16.34 2.57 4.41
CA ARG A 49 -17.23 3.46 3.64
C ARG A 49 -17.66 2.80 2.33
N ASN A 50 -18.88 3.09 1.93
CA ASN A 50 -19.27 2.88 0.55
C ASN A 50 -18.65 3.96 -0.32
N TYR A 51 -18.10 3.58 -1.46
CA TYR A 51 -17.61 4.54 -2.45
C TYR A 51 -17.70 4.00 -3.88
N ASP A 52 -17.90 4.92 -4.81
CA ASP A 52 -17.87 4.72 -6.26
C ASP A 52 -16.98 5.82 -6.84
N GLY A 53 -15.97 5.42 -7.59
CA GLY A 53 -15.05 6.39 -8.12
C GLY A 53 -14.34 5.93 -9.38
N THR A 54 -14.02 6.92 -10.21
CA THR A 54 -13.15 6.74 -11.37
C THR A 54 -11.81 7.38 -11.06
N PHE A 55 -10.75 6.67 -11.29
CA PHE A 55 -9.38 7.12 -11.03
C PHE A 55 -8.45 6.77 -12.18
N PHE A 56 -7.35 7.51 -12.23
CA PHE A 56 -6.22 7.20 -13.09
C PHE A 56 -5.12 6.52 -12.26
N HIS A 57 -4.60 5.45 -12.81
CA HIS A 57 -3.44 4.75 -12.32
C HIS A 57 -2.27 5.00 -13.28
N LEU A 58 -1.23 5.66 -12.78
CA LEU A 58 -0.01 5.94 -13.53
C LEU A 58 1.11 5.07 -12.96
N SER A 59 1.63 4.18 -13.78
CA SER A 59 2.78 3.34 -13.45
C SER A 59 3.58 3.05 -14.72
N GLU A 60 4.91 3.04 -14.64
CA GLU A 60 5.81 2.73 -15.75
C GLU A 60 5.57 3.56 -17.03
N GLY A 61 5.16 4.82 -16.87
CA GLY A 61 4.85 5.71 -17.99
C GLY A 61 3.53 5.39 -18.70
N ARG A 62 2.74 4.45 -18.19
CA ARG A 62 1.39 4.12 -18.67
C ARG A 62 0.34 4.77 -17.79
N VAL A 63 -0.79 5.06 -18.39
CA VAL A 63 -1.98 5.56 -17.71
C VAL A 63 -3.10 4.59 -17.97
N GLU A 64 -3.72 4.09 -16.91
CA GLU A 64 -4.94 3.28 -16.98
C GLU A 64 -6.08 4.02 -16.28
N THR A 65 -7.24 4.05 -16.92
CA THR A 65 -8.47 4.58 -16.31
C THR A 65 -9.24 3.42 -15.68
N MET A 66 -9.52 3.54 -14.40
CA MET A 66 -10.18 2.49 -13.63
C MET A 66 -11.42 3.02 -12.93
N ARG A 67 -12.46 2.22 -12.84
CA ARG A 67 -13.60 2.45 -11.93
C ARG A 67 -13.55 1.46 -10.80
N ILE A 68 -13.75 1.94 -9.57
CA ILE A 68 -13.90 1.12 -8.38
C ILE A 68 -15.25 1.37 -7.73
N VAL A 69 -15.94 0.31 -7.39
CA VAL A 69 -17.15 0.32 -6.58
C VAL A 69 -16.89 -0.53 -5.35
N HIS A 70 -17.02 0.06 -4.17
CA HIS A 70 -16.81 -0.62 -2.89
C HIS A 70 -18.05 -0.46 -2.02
N ARG A 71 -18.61 -1.56 -1.59
CA ARG A 71 -19.78 -1.60 -0.73
C ARG A 71 -19.52 -2.40 0.53
N VAL A 72 -19.90 -1.80 1.66
CA VAL A 72 -19.97 -2.48 2.96
C VAL A 72 -21.43 -2.64 3.36
N ARG A 73 -21.89 -3.87 3.52
CA ARG A 73 -23.25 -4.20 3.91
C ARG A 73 -23.27 -5.32 4.95
N ALA A 74 -23.80 -5.06 6.12
CA ALA A 74 -23.86 -6.02 7.24
C ALA A 74 -22.47 -6.63 7.59
N GLY A 75 -21.41 -5.80 7.56
CA GLY A 75 -20.04 -6.22 7.85
C GLY A 75 -19.33 -6.96 6.71
N ARG A 76 -20.01 -7.19 5.58
CA ARG A 76 -19.41 -7.82 4.40
C ARG A 76 -18.99 -6.77 3.39
N VAL A 77 -17.82 -7.00 2.78
CA VAL A 77 -17.28 -6.14 1.74
C VAL A 77 -17.47 -6.81 0.39
N THR A 78 -18.03 -6.05 -0.55
CA THR A 78 -18.07 -6.43 -1.97
C THR A 78 -17.42 -5.30 -2.76
N GLU A 79 -16.49 -5.64 -3.65
CA GLU A 79 -15.82 -4.67 -4.49
C GLU A 79 -15.81 -5.11 -5.94
N ARG A 80 -15.90 -4.11 -6.82
CA ARG A 80 -15.66 -4.29 -8.25
C ARG A 80 -14.65 -3.26 -8.72
N LEU A 81 -13.58 -3.71 -9.33
CA LEU A 81 -12.58 -2.89 -10.00
C LEU A 81 -12.64 -3.19 -11.50
N GLN A 82 -12.84 -2.17 -12.31
CA GLN A 82 -12.99 -2.31 -13.76
C GLN A 82 -11.99 -1.41 -14.48
N SER A 83 -11.25 -1.98 -15.44
CA SER A 83 -10.50 -1.18 -16.41
C SER A 83 -11.48 -0.58 -17.42
N LEU A 84 -11.42 0.74 -17.58
CA LEU A 84 -12.23 1.47 -18.56
C LEU A 84 -11.52 1.61 -19.91
N ASP A 85 -10.25 1.23 -19.97
CA ASP A 85 -9.39 1.27 -21.14
C ASP A 85 -9.08 -0.15 -21.64
N GLY A 86 -8.79 -0.27 -22.94
CA GLY A 86 -8.18 -1.45 -23.52
C GLY A 86 -8.95 -2.76 -23.31
N SER A 87 -8.43 -3.62 -22.45
CA SER A 87 -8.90 -5.00 -22.30
C SER A 87 -10.26 -5.17 -21.64
N GLY A 88 -10.78 -4.15 -20.96
CA GLY A 88 -12.04 -4.27 -20.20
C GLY A 88 -11.97 -5.30 -19.06
N ARG A 89 -10.77 -5.50 -18.46
CA ARG A 89 -10.59 -6.39 -17.31
C ARG A 89 -11.47 -5.97 -16.15
N GLU A 90 -12.04 -6.95 -15.47
CA GLU A 90 -12.77 -6.71 -14.24
C GLU A 90 -12.32 -7.65 -13.13
N PHE A 91 -12.31 -7.14 -11.92
CA PHE A 91 -12.01 -7.88 -10.71
C PHE A 91 -13.16 -7.68 -9.73
N ILE A 92 -13.78 -8.77 -9.32
CA ILE A 92 -14.87 -8.73 -8.34
C ILE A 92 -14.44 -9.53 -7.12
N ARG A 93 -14.44 -8.87 -5.98
CA ARG A 93 -14.22 -9.51 -4.69
C ARG A 93 -15.52 -9.60 -3.91
N ASN A 94 -15.83 -10.78 -3.45
CA ASN A 94 -17.01 -11.06 -2.66
C ASN A 94 -16.76 -12.20 -1.69
N ASP A 95 -17.04 -12.01 -0.41
CA ASP A 95 -16.97 -13.03 0.66
C ASP A 95 -15.68 -13.89 0.66
N GLY A 96 -14.52 -13.27 0.47
CA GLY A 96 -13.23 -13.98 0.49
C GLY A 96 -12.86 -14.69 -0.82
N GLU A 97 -13.63 -14.46 -1.88
CA GLU A 97 -13.33 -14.90 -3.23
C GLU A 97 -13.02 -13.72 -4.14
N LEU A 98 -12.02 -13.88 -4.98
CA LEU A 98 -11.69 -12.95 -6.06
C LEU A 98 -11.99 -13.61 -7.40
N THR A 99 -12.85 -13.00 -8.19
CA THR A 99 -13.11 -13.39 -9.57
C THR A 99 -12.47 -12.38 -10.52
N CYS A 100 -11.55 -12.84 -11.36
CA CYS A 100 -10.86 -12.04 -12.37
C CYS A 100 -11.43 -12.37 -13.75
N TYR A 101 -12.05 -11.39 -14.40
CA TYR A 101 -12.52 -11.49 -15.77
C TYR A 101 -11.46 -10.94 -16.71
N LEU A 102 -10.91 -11.79 -17.58
CA LEU A 102 -9.80 -11.50 -18.48
C LEU A 102 -10.24 -11.70 -19.93
N PRO A 103 -10.94 -10.73 -20.55
CA PRO A 103 -11.53 -10.90 -21.89
C PRO A 103 -10.50 -11.24 -22.96
N ASP A 104 -9.32 -10.61 -22.94
CA ASP A 104 -8.24 -10.85 -23.90
C ASP A 104 -7.70 -12.29 -23.86
N GLN A 105 -7.82 -12.95 -22.70
CA GLN A 105 -7.40 -14.33 -22.49
C GLN A 105 -8.57 -15.33 -22.60
N HIS A 106 -9.78 -14.85 -22.87
CA HIS A 106 -11.02 -15.64 -22.85
C HIS A 106 -11.11 -16.49 -21.56
N THR A 107 -10.73 -15.92 -20.42
CA THR A 107 -10.60 -16.66 -19.16
C THR A 107 -11.27 -15.90 -18.02
N VAL A 108 -11.99 -16.64 -17.17
CA VAL A 108 -12.41 -16.21 -15.84
C VAL A 108 -11.63 -17.01 -14.81
N LEU A 109 -10.88 -16.33 -13.98
CA LEU A 109 -10.10 -16.94 -12.91
C LEU A 109 -10.81 -16.68 -11.58
N VAL A 110 -11.02 -17.75 -10.80
CA VAL A 110 -11.64 -17.69 -9.47
C VAL A 110 -10.63 -18.15 -8.44
N GLU A 111 -10.32 -17.27 -7.48
CA GLU A 111 -9.31 -17.52 -6.44
C GLU A 111 -9.91 -17.28 -5.04
N PRO A 112 -9.70 -18.17 -4.08
CA PRO A 112 -9.97 -17.88 -2.68
C PRO A 112 -8.99 -16.79 -2.19
N ARG A 113 -9.54 -15.70 -1.63
CA ARG A 113 -8.76 -14.62 -1.03
C ARG A 113 -9.38 -14.13 0.27
N PRO A 114 -9.31 -14.90 1.35
CA PRO A 114 -10.03 -14.61 2.58
C PRO A 114 -9.60 -13.31 3.27
N ASP A 115 -8.33 -12.87 3.17
CA ASP A 115 -7.76 -11.85 4.05
C ASP A 115 -7.04 -10.71 3.33
N HIS A 116 -7.46 -10.31 2.15
CA HIS A 116 -6.85 -9.18 1.47
C HIS A 116 -7.66 -7.90 1.67
N GLY A 117 -6.94 -6.82 2.04
CA GLY A 117 -7.47 -5.47 2.13
C GLY A 117 -8.19 -5.01 0.83
N PRO A 118 -8.79 -3.81 0.82
CA PRO A 118 -9.51 -3.29 -0.35
C PRO A 118 -8.63 -3.29 -1.62
N PHE A 119 -9.24 -3.27 -2.83
CA PHE A 119 -8.48 -3.22 -4.10
C PHE A 119 -7.56 -1.99 -4.20
N LEU A 120 -7.93 -0.89 -3.56
CA LEU A 120 -7.02 0.22 -3.30
C LEU A 120 -6.01 -0.09 -2.18
N GLY A 121 -5.90 -1.35 -1.79
CA GLY A 121 -5.05 -1.85 -0.72
C GLY A 121 -3.57 -2.01 -1.09
N SER A 122 -3.16 -1.67 -2.33
CA SER A 122 -1.78 -1.25 -2.59
C SER A 122 -1.43 0.03 -1.82
N LEU A 123 -2.45 0.70 -1.25
CA LEU A 123 -2.22 1.75 -0.27
C LEU A 123 -1.77 1.11 1.04
N PRO A 124 -0.65 1.57 1.57
CA PRO A 124 -0.02 0.93 2.72
C PRO A 124 -0.93 0.92 3.95
N GLN A 125 -1.01 -0.23 4.60
CA GLN A 125 -1.66 -0.38 5.90
C GLN A 125 -0.70 0.13 6.97
N PHE A 126 -0.85 1.38 7.37
CA PHE A 126 0.02 2.01 8.35
C PHE A 126 -0.20 1.41 9.75
N GLY A 127 0.77 0.62 10.22
CA GLY A 127 0.79 0.06 11.57
C GLY A 127 1.42 1.00 12.61
N ALA A 128 1.42 0.58 13.87
CA ALA A 128 1.95 1.38 14.99
C ALA A 128 3.48 1.62 14.91
N ASP A 129 4.22 0.67 14.33
CA ASP A 129 5.70 0.66 14.34
C ASP A 129 6.33 1.47 13.21
N VAL A 130 5.53 2.06 12.32
CA VAL A 130 6.00 2.79 11.12
C VAL A 130 6.96 3.95 11.47
N ASN A 131 6.87 4.51 12.66
CA ASN A 131 7.66 5.66 13.08
C ASN A 131 9.15 5.41 13.25
N GLU A 132 9.54 4.19 13.49
CA GLU A 132 10.95 3.86 13.66
C GLU A 132 11.70 4.02 12.34
N PHE A 133 11.08 3.62 11.23
CA PHE A 133 11.71 3.55 9.92
C PHE A 133 11.25 4.63 8.95
N TYR A 134 10.22 5.39 9.31
CA TYR A 134 9.70 6.47 8.48
C TYR A 134 9.52 7.77 9.29
N ARG A 135 9.66 8.89 8.63
CA ARG A 135 9.25 10.21 9.10
C ARG A 135 7.91 10.55 8.47
N ILE A 136 6.93 10.89 9.29
CA ILE A 136 5.58 11.22 8.85
C ILE A 136 5.32 12.69 9.15
N GLU A 137 4.96 13.44 8.12
CA GLU A 137 4.79 14.89 8.20
C GLU A 137 3.49 15.31 7.50
N ALA A 138 2.81 16.32 8.06
CA ALA A 138 1.70 16.98 7.39
C ALA A 138 2.20 18.25 6.72
N LEU A 139 1.85 18.44 5.45
CA LEU A 139 2.11 19.66 4.72
C LEU A 139 0.87 20.55 4.68
N THR A 140 1.03 21.76 4.13
CA THR A 140 -0.07 22.68 3.89
C THR A 140 -1.19 22.00 3.10
N PRO A 141 -2.45 22.08 3.59
CA PRO A 141 -3.59 21.55 2.85
C PRO A 141 -3.72 22.17 1.47
N THR A 142 -4.23 21.38 0.53
CA THR A 142 -4.47 21.81 -0.85
C THR A 142 -5.90 21.50 -1.27
N ARG A 143 -6.25 21.76 -2.51
CA ARG A 143 -7.59 21.48 -3.06
C ARG A 143 -7.50 20.47 -4.20
N ILE A 144 -8.26 19.37 -4.07
CA ILE A 144 -8.39 18.31 -5.08
C ILE A 144 -9.88 17.96 -5.20
N LEU A 145 -10.39 17.76 -6.41
CA LEU A 145 -11.81 17.45 -6.69
C LEU A 145 -12.78 18.39 -5.97
N ASN A 146 -12.45 19.67 -5.92
CA ASN A 146 -13.22 20.69 -5.21
C ASN A 146 -13.34 20.44 -3.68
N ARG A 147 -12.48 19.63 -3.09
CA ARG A 147 -12.42 19.28 -1.67
C ARG A 147 -11.12 19.76 -1.04
N THR A 148 -11.15 20.17 0.21
CA THR A 148 -9.91 20.39 0.97
C THR A 148 -9.26 19.06 1.27
N ALA A 149 -7.98 18.92 0.93
CA ALA A 149 -7.20 17.72 1.15
C ALA A 149 -6.02 18.00 2.08
N ARG A 150 -5.88 17.19 3.12
CA ARG A 150 -4.67 17.12 3.95
C ARG A 150 -3.58 16.40 3.18
N VAL A 151 -2.38 16.95 3.21
CA VAL A 151 -1.23 16.33 2.54
C VAL A 151 -0.35 15.68 3.59
N ILE A 152 -0.23 14.36 3.53
CA ILE A 152 0.61 13.58 4.43
C ILE A 152 1.77 13.01 3.62
N VAL A 153 2.99 13.20 4.12
CA VAL A 153 4.21 12.66 3.51
C VAL A 153 4.82 11.65 4.46
N VAL A 154 5.10 10.47 3.94
CA VAL A 154 5.78 9.37 4.62
C VAL A 154 7.13 9.17 3.94
N THR A 155 8.20 9.62 4.59
CA THR A 155 9.56 9.58 4.05
C THR A 155 10.35 8.47 4.73
N PRO A 156 10.92 7.52 3.99
CA PRO A 156 11.78 6.50 4.57
C PRO A 156 13.05 7.15 5.18
N LYS A 157 13.54 6.57 6.27
CA LYS A 157 14.77 7.01 6.93
C LYS A 157 16.01 6.29 6.39
N ASP A 158 15.82 5.30 5.53
CA ASP A 158 16.88 4.53 4.89
C ASP A 158 16.58 4.27 3.40
N GLN A 159 17.43 3.49 2.76
CA GLN A 159 17.38 3.22 1.33
C GLN A 159 16.61 1.92 0.97
N TYR A 160 16.07 1.21 1.95
CA TYR A 160 15.47 -0.11 1.75
C TYR A 160 13.97 -0.10 1.48
N ARG A 161 13.35 1.07 1.43
CA ARG A 161 11.90 1.23 1.31
C ARG A 161 11.53 2.46 0.49
N PHE A 162 10.33 2.42 -0.08
CA PHE A 162 9.75 3.57 -0.74
C PHE A 162 9.01 4.47 0.25
N GLY A 163 8.77 5.70 -0.16
CA GLY A 163 7.96 6.67 0.57
C GLY A 163 6.61 6.90 -0.09
N TYR A 164 5.73 7.63 0.61
CA TYR A 164 4.41 7.93 0.11
C TYR A 164 4.09 9.41 0.26
N ARG A 165 3.30 9.94 -0.66
CA ARG A 165 2.64 11.23 -0.52
C ARG A 165 1.15 11.05 -0.75
N LEU A 166 0.34 11.41 0.23
CA LEU A 166 -1.08 11.15 0.29
C LEU A 166 -1.85 12.45 0.41
N TRP A 167 -2.92 12.60 -0.36
CA TRP A 167 -3.87 13.71 -0.26
C TRP A 167 -5.19 13.15 0.22
N LEU A 168 -5.52 13.40 1.48
CA LEU A 168 -6.67 12.83 2.17
C LEU A 168 -7.77 13.90 2.28
N ASP A 169 -8.97 13.57 1.88
CA ASP A 169 -10.14 14.45 2.03
C ASP A 169 -10.34 14.81 3.51
N GLU A 170 -10.37 16.09 3.82
CA GLU A 170 -10.46 16.58 5.20
C GLU A 170 -11.73 16.11 5.92
N LYS A 171 -12.83 15.87 5.21
CA LYS A 171 -14.11 15.47 5.79
C LYS A 171 -14.26 13.97 5.97
N THR A 172 -13.72 13.19 5.06
CA THR A 172 -13.97 11.75 4.98
C THR A 172 -12.76 10.89 5.20
N SER A 173 -11.57 11.49 5.16
CA SER A 173 -10.25 10.85 5.17
C SER A 173 -9.99 9.90 3.98
N MET A 174 -10.86 9.90 2.97
CA MET A 174 -10.64 9.13 1.75
C MET A 174 -9.44 9.68 0.98
N PRO A 175 -8.57 8.81 0.46
CA PRO A 175 -7.46 9.22 -0.40
C PRO A 175 -7.98 9.72 -1.74
N LEU A 176 -7.71 10.99 -2.07
CA LEU A 176 -8.05 11.61 -3.35
C LEU A 176 -6.92 11.45 -4.37
N ARG A 177 -5.68 11.38 -3.86
CA ARG A 177 -4.47 11.13 -4.63
C ARG A 177 -3.46 10.42 -3.73
N THR A 178 -2.73 9.48 -4.32
CA THR A 178 -1.60 8.81 -3.68
C THR A 178 -0.43 8.76 -4.63
N GLN A 179 0.77 8.89 -4.11
CA GLN A 179 2.02 8.72 -4.84
C GLN A 179 2.93 7.80 -4.05
N LEU A 180 3.49 6.82 -4.73
CA LEU A 180 4.65 6.05 -4.30
C LEU A 180 5.90 6.79 -4.80
N CYS A 181 6.86 7.03 -3.93
CA CYS A 181 8.05 7.81 -4.24
C CYS A 181 9.31 7.04 -3.87
N ASP A 182 10.35 7.20 -4.65
CA ASP A 182 11.68 6.70 -4.29
C ASP A 182 12.32 7.53 -3.17
N SER A 183 13.53 7.16 -2.75
CA SER A 183 14.29 7.85 -1.71
C SER A 183 14.66 9.31 -2.05
N HIS A 184 14.58 9.69 -3.32
CA HIS A 184 14.85 11.05 -3.81
C HIS A 184 13.55 11.87 -3.98
N GLY A 185 12.39 11.24 -3.74
CA GLY A 185 11.07 11.85 -3.89
C GLY A 185 10.54 11.83 -5.33
N ALA A 186 11.20 11.11 -6.25
CA ALA A 186 10.68 10.90 -7.60
C ALA A 186 9.49 9.95 -7.56
N VAL A 187 8.44 10.28 -8.31
CA VAL A 187 7.20 9.50 -8.33
C VAL A 187 7.39 8.26 -9.18
N ILE A 188 7.19 7.09 -8.58
CA ILE A 188 7.25 5.77 -9.21
C ILE A 188 5.86 5.37 -9.74
N GLU A 189 4.85 5.59 -8.89
CA GLU A 189 3.45 5.25 -9.16
C GLU A 189 2.54 6.32 -8.59
N GLN A 190 1.41 6.54 -9.25
CA GLN A 190 0.41 7.48 -8.77
C GLN A 190 -0.99 6.96 -9.07
N ILE A 191 -1.86 7.07 -8.08
CA ILE A 191 -3.31 6.90 -8.21
C ILE A 191 -3.95 8.24 -7.88
N PHE A 192 -4.87 8.71 -8.72
CA PHE A 192 -5.65 9.89 -8.39
C PHE A 192 -7.07 9.80 -8.97
N PHE A 193 -8.04 10.14 -8.14
CA PHE A 193 -9.44 10.14 -8.54
C PHE A 193 -9.74 11.30 -9.49
N ALA A 194 -10.46 11.02 -10.56
CA ALA A 194 -11.12 12.02 -11.41
C ALA A 194 -12.54 12.31 -10.88
N HIS A 195 -13.17 11.28 -10.28
CA HIS A 195 -14.50 11.36 -9.67
C HIS A 195 -14.53 10.43 -8.46
N LEU A 196 -15.16 10.86 -7.36
CA LEU A 196 -15.33 10.05 -6.16
C LEU A 196 -16.61 10.46 -5.42
N GLU A 197 -17.52 9.53 -5.31
CA GLU A 197 -18.74 9.65 -4.53
C GLU A 197 -18.76 8.64 -3.38
N MET A 198 -19.53 8.95 -2.34
CA MET A 198 -19.72 8.09 -1.17
C MET A 198 -21.22 7.95 -0.90
N PRO A 199 -21.95 7.18 -1.71
CA PRO A 199 -23.36 6.98 -1.57
C PRO A 199 -23.68 6.13 -0.32
N GLU A 200 -24.82 6.38 0.31
CA GLU A 200 -25.28 5.54 1.42
C GLU A 200 -25.59 4.12 0.96
N ASN A 201 -26.11 3.96 -0.25
CA ASN A 201 -26.48 2.68 -0.84
C ASN A 201 -25.86 2.51 -2.22
N ILE A 202 -25.34 1.33 -2.48
CA ILE A 202 -24.84 0.88 -3.78
C ILE A 202 -25.69 -0.32 -4.21
N PRO A 203 -26.37 -0.26 -5.37
CA PRO A 203 -27.17 -1.37 -5.86
C PRO A 203 -26.32 -2.55 -6.32
N ASP A 204 -26.87 -3.76 -6.33
CA ASP A 204 -26.15 -4.96 -6.75
C ASP A 204 -25.74 -4.89 -8.23
N SER A 205 -26.47 -4.15 -9.07
CA SER A 205 -26.15 -3.93 -10.47
C SER A 205 -24.78 -3.29 -10.70
N ASP A 206 -24.32 -2.42 -9.79
CA ASP A 206 -23.02 -1.73 -9.90
C ASP A 206 -21.85 -2.64 -9.53
N LEU A 207 -22.14 -3.74 -8.84
CA LEU A 207 -21.17 -4.74 -8.42
C LEU A 207 -21.20 -6.01 -9.30
N ALA A 208 -22.18 -6.11 -10.20
CA ALA A 208 -22.28 -7.22 -11.15
C ALA A 208 -21.23 -7.04 -12.27
N PRO A 209 -20.69 -8.16 -12.82
CA PRO A 209 -19.76 -8.07 -13.95
C PRO A 209 -20.47 -7.49 -15.18
N ALA A 210 -19.81 -6.60 -15.90
CA ALA A 210 -20.24 -6.12 -17.21
C ALA A 210 -19.68 -6.98 -18.35
N VAL A 211 -18.62 -7.73 -18.08
CA VAL A 211 -17.98 -8.64 -19.06
C VAL A 211 -18.95 -9.78 -19.38
N ARG A 212 -19.17 -10.03 -20.68
CA ARG A 212 -19.90 -11.21 -21.14
C ARG A 212 -18.99 -12.42 -21.04
N THR A 213 -19.49 -13.48 -20.37
CA THR A 213 -18.69 -14.68 -20.08
C THR A 213 -19.01 -15.85 -21.01
N ASP A 214 -19.82 -15.61 -22.05
CA ASP A 214 -20.17 -16.63 -23.03
C ASP A 214 -18.90 -17.16 -23.75
N GLY A 215 -18.64 -18.45 -23.64
CA GLY A 215 -17.47 -19.09 -24.23
C GLY A 215 -16.13 -18.86 -23.52
N MET A 216 -16.12 -18.20 -22.38
CA MET A 216 -14.91 -18.04 -21.57
C MET A 216 -14.60 -19.33 -20.79
N ARG A 217 -13.30 -19.60 -20.63
CA ARG A 217 -12.80 -20.71 -19.82
C ARG A 217 -12.78 -20.31 -18.34
N TRP A 218 -13.45 -21.08 -17.51
CA TRP A 218 -13.43 -20.90 -16.06
C TRP A 218 -12.29 -21.74 -15.45
N VAL A 219 -11.44 -21.07 -14.69
CA VAL A 219 -10.31 -21.67 -13.97
C VAL A 219 -10.50 -21.37 -12.48
N HIS A 220 -10.68 -22.42 -11.69
CA HIS A 220 -10.75 -22.30 -10.24
C HIS A 220 -9.40 -22.69 -9.68
N GLN A 221 -8.76 -21.77 -9.00
CA GLN A 221 -7.58 -22.07 -8.19
C GLN A 221 -8.06 -22.62 -6.84
N GLY A 222 -7.48 -23.73 -6.42
CA GLY A 222 -7.69 -24.25 -5.07
C GLY A 222 -7.16 -23.24 -4.02
N PRO A 223 -7.61 -23.35 -2.75
CA PRO A 223 -7.02 -22.54 -1.69
C PRO A 223 -5.50 -22.73 -1.74
N ALA A 224 -4.76 -21.63 -1.77
CA ALA A 224 -3.34 -21.68 -1.51
C ALA A 224 -3.19 -22.46 -0.21
N HIS A 225 -2.51 -23.60 -0.24
CA HIS A 225 -2.23 -24.36 0.98
C HIS A 225 -1.20 -23.55 1.78
N ASP A 226 -1.64 -22.46 2.36
CA ASP A 226 -0.93 -21.79 3.42
C ASP A 226 -0.99 -22.69 4.66
N SER A 227 -0.12 -23.68 4.66
CA SER A 227 0.26 -24.33 5.92
C SER A 227 1.06 -23.28 6.71
N ALA A 228 0.36 -22.24 7.14
CA ALA A 228 0.94 -21.11 7.86
C ALA A 228 1.35 -21.55 9.26
N SER A 229 2.52 -22.15 9.35
CA SER A 229 3.25 -22.24 10.60
C SER A 229 4.65 -21.68 10.38
N PRO A 230 5.00 -20.53 10.97
CA PRO A 230 6.36 -19.96 10.87
C PRO A 230 7.48 -20.92 11.27
N ALA A 231 7.12 -21.97 11.99
CA ALA A 231 8.05 -23.00 12.45
C ALA A 231 8.43 -24.05 11.38
N LEU A 232 7.75 -24.12 10.25
CA LEU A 232 7.88 -25.24 9.29
C LEU A 232 8.66 -24.89 8.01
N SER A 233 9.11 -23.66 7.81
CA SER A 233 9.99 -23.39 6.67
C SER A 233 11.41 -23.83 6.95
N ALA A 234 11.97 -24.65 6.04
CA ALA A 234 13.36 -25.05 6.08
C ALA A 234 14.34 -23.92 5.74
N TYR A 235 13.84 -22.71 5.43
CA TYR A 235 14.64 -21.58 4.99
C TYR A 235 14.30 -20.31 5.77
N ARG A 236 15.31 -19.43 5.94
CA ARG A 236 15.14 -18.07 6.48
C ARG A 236 16.20 -17.13 5.93
N ALA A 237 15.86 -15.86 5.85
CA ALA A 237 16.87 -14.82 5.66
C ALA A 237 17.71 -14.69 6.94
N SER A 238 19.03 -14.83 6.82
CA SER A 238 19.97 -14.71 7.94
C SER A 238 20.27 -13.26 8.33
N GLN A 239 19.99 -12.33 7.41
CA GLN A 239 20.09 -10.89 7.61
C GLN A 239 18.89 -10.22 6.94
N LEU A 240 18.40 -9.14 7.52
CA LEU A 240 17.29 -8.36 7.01
C LEU A 240 17.63 -6.88 7.10
N PRO A 241 17.10 -6.05 6.20
CA PRO A 241 17.15 -4.61 6.40
C PRO A 241 16.47 -4.23 7.73
N PRO A 242 16.88 -3.14 8.40
CA PRO A 242 16.30 -2.73 9.67
C PRO A 242 14.78 -2.71 9.63
N GLY A 243 14.12 -3.28 10.64
CA GLY A 243 12.67 -3.31 10.78
C GLY A 243 11.93 -4.41 10.02
N PHE A 244 12.54 -5.01 9.01
CA PHE A 244 11.92 -6.16 8.36
C PHE A 244 11.96 -7.37 9.28
N ARG A 245 10.83 -8.07 9.35
CA ARG A 245 10.67 -9.31 10.12
C ARG A 245 9.88 -10.32 9.32
N LEU A 246 10.09 -11.60 9.58
CA LEU A 246 9.29 -12.66 8.99
C LEU A 246 7.86 -12.58 9.55
N THR A 247 6.88 -12.44 8.67
CA THR A 247 5.45 -12.37 9.03
C THR A 247 4.68 -13.62 8.62
N VAL A 248 5.06 -14.22 7.49
CA VAL A 248 4.47 -15.47 6.99
C VAL A 248 5.57 -16.42 6.58
N ALA A 249 5.41 -17.71 6.91
CA ALA A 249 6.21 -18.79 6.37
C ALA A 249 5.30 -19.97 6.05
N GLY A 250 5.39 -20.51 4.85
CA GLY A 250 4.54 -21.59 4.38
C GLY A 250 5.11 -22.24 3.13
N SER A 251 4.30 -22.99 2.43
CA SER A 251 4.61 -23.53 1.11
C SER A 251 3.50 -23.17 0.13
N GLN A 252 3.89 -22.82 -1.08
CA GLN A 252 2.95 -22.46 -2.16
C GLN A 252 3.34 -23.16 -3.45
N THR A 253 2.37 -23.74 -4.14
CA THR A 253 2.60 -24.29 -5.48
C THR A 253 2.49 -23.15 -6.49
N LEU A 254 3.61 -22.83 -7.14
CA LEU A 254 3.65 -21.83 -8.20
C LEU A 254 3.04 -22.39 -9.47
N GLY A 255 2.38 -21.54 -10.28
CA GLY A 255 1.75 -21.96 -11.52
C GLY A 255 2.76 -22.60 -12.47
N GLY A 256 2.51 -23.87 -12.85
CA GLY A 256 3.40 -24.67 -13.72
C GLY A 256 4.52 -25.42 -12.99
N ALA A 257 4.70 -25.22 -11.68
CA ALA A 257 5.70 -25.97 -10.91
C ALA A 257 5.19 -27.36 -10.51
N SER A 258 6.06 -28.37 -10.58
CA SER A 258 5.78 -29.76 -10.19
C SER A 258 5.88 -30.00 -8.67
N ALA A 259 6.50 -29.08 -7.93
CA ALA A 259 6.69 -29.16 -6.48
C ALA A 259 6.36 -27.80 -5.82
N PRO A 260 5.89 -27.81 -4.57
CA PRO A 260 5.67 -26.57 -3.83
C PRO A 260 7.00 -25.87 -3.50
N ALA A 261 7.03 -24.55 -3.65
CA ALA A 261 8.10 -23.69 -3.18
C ALA A 261 7.87 -23.29 -1.72
N SER A 262 8.93 -23.13 -0.94
CA SER A 262 8.81 -22.43 0.36
C SER A 262 8.50 -20.97 0.12
N HIS A 263 7.44 -20.45 0.74
CA HIS A 263 7.02 -19.05 0.66
C HIS A 263 7.25 -18.36 2.01
N LEU A 264 8.06 -17.31 1.99
CA LEU A 264 8.39 -16.49 3.16
C LEU A 264 7.97 -15.04 2.86
N VAL A 265 7.33 -14.39 3.82
CA VAL A 265 6.97 -12.97 3.68
C VAL A 265 7.68 -12.18 4.77
N TYR A 266 8.43 -11.19 4.37
CA TYR A 266 9.10 -10.25 5.25
C TYR A 266 8.45 -8.88 5.13
N SER A 267 8.16 -8.23 6.25
CA SER A 267 7.55 -6.91 6.28
C SER A 267 8.10 -6.06 7.43
N ASP A 268 8.15 -4.75 7.23
CA ASP A 268 8.41 -3.75 8.27
C ASP A 268 7.12 -3.11 8.82
N GLY A 269 5.96 -3.65 8.39
CA GLY A 269 4.64 -3.13 8.72
C GLY A 269 4.05 -2.22 7.63
N LEU A 270 4.85 -1.79 6.64
CA LEU A 270 4.43 -0.97 5.51
C LEU A 270 4.89 -1.59 4.17
N ALA A 271 6.18 -1.80 4.05
CA ALA A 271 6.78 -2.50 2.92
C ALA A 271 6.76 -4.01 3.13
N THR A 272 6.57 -4.77 2.05
CA THR A 272 6.51 -6.24 2.09
C THR A 272 7.33 -6.84 0.97
N VAL A 273 8.04 -7.93 1.28
CA VAL A 273 8.81 -8.72 0.33
C VAL A 273 8.42 -10.19 0.48
N SER A 274 7.93 -10.79 -0.59
CA SER A 274 7.70 -12.24 -0.71
C SER A 274 8.97 -12.91 -1.24
N VAL A 275 9.35 -14.02 -0.62
CA VAL A 275 10.53 -14.81 -1.02
C VAL A 275 10.08 -16.24 -1.27
N PHE A 276 10.35 -16.73 -2.46
CA PHE A 276 10.09 -18.10 -2.88
C PHE A 276 11.41 -18.86 -2.96
N VAL A 277 11.46 -20.05 -2.37
CA VAL A 277 12.63 -20.94 -2.43
C VAL A 277 12.20 -22.26 -3.06
N GLU A 278 12.74 -22.53 -4.23
CA GLU A 278 12.46 -23.74 -5.00
C GLU A 278 13.63 -24.72 -4.89
N VAL A 279 13.31 -25.97 -4.55
CA VAL A 279 14.32 -27.05 -4.51
C VAL A 279 14.59 -27.49 -5.95
N GLN A 280 15.79 -27.26 -6.44
CA GLN A 280 16.21 -27.86 -7.70
C GLN A 280 16.37 -29.37 -7.49
N GLN A 281 15.42 -30.17 -8.00
CA GLN A 281 15.63 -31.61 -8.13
C GLN A 281 16.70 -31.82 -9.20
N GLY A 282 17.84 -32.40 -8.80
CA GLY A 282 19.02 -32.54 -9.64
C GLY A 282 18.72 -33.22 -11.00
N GLY A 283 19.14 -32.55 -12.05
CA GLY A 283 19.11 -33.04 -13.42
C GLY A 283 18.32 -32.12 -14.33
N GLU A 284 19.03 -31.47 -15.26
CA GLU A 284 18.55 -30.60 -16.33
C GLU A 284 17.66 -29.42 -15.89
N VAL A 285 18.13 -28.22 -16.13
CA VAL A 285 17.38 -26.99 -16.04
C VAL A 285 16.12 -27.11 -16.88
N GLN A 286 15.06 -27.71 -16.33
CA GLN A 286 13.73 -27.51 -16.87
C GLN A 286 13.31 -26.09 -16.57
N GLN A 287 13.32 -25.29 -17.61
CA GLN A 287 12.78 -23.93 -17.65
C GLN A 287 11.31 -23.98 -17.21
N GLY A 288 11.02 -23.59 -16.01
CA GLY A 288 9.65 -23.66 -15.47
C GLY A 288 9.35 -22.61 -14.42
N GLY A 289 8.44 -21.72 -14.76
CA GLY A 289 7.55 -21.05 -13.81
C GLY A 289 8.11 -19.86 -13.04
N ALA A 290 8.24 -18.73 -13.71
CA ALA A 290 8.09 -17.43 -13.05
C ALA A 290 6.67 -17.30 -12.47
N PRO A 291 6.46 -16.56 -11.34
CA PRO A 291 5.12 -16.25 -10.84
C PRO A 291 4.26 -15.69 -11.99
N ALA A 292 2.95 -15.89 -11.95
CA ALA A 292 2.00 -15.61 -13.02
C ALA A 292 2.02 -14.18 -13.63
N ALA A 293 2.83 -13.28 -13.10
CA ALA A 293 3.16 -11.98 -13.70
C ALA A 293 4.22 -12.07 -14.83
N ALA A 294 4.85 -13.24 -15.06
CA ALA A 294 5.88 -13.47 -16.08
C ALA A 294 5.50 -14.63 -16.99
N ALA A 295 4.27 -14.68 -17.48
CA ALA A 295 3.83 -15.61 -18.51
C ALA A 295 4.24 -15.12 -19.92
N SER A 296 5.50 -14.76 -20.09
CA SER A 296 6.19 -14.75 -21.39
C SER A 296 7.26 -15.84 -21.29
N GLY A 297 7.23 -16.81 -22.22
CA GLY A 297 8.05 -18.03 -22.23
C GLY A 297 9.57 -17.85 -22.31
N ASP A 298 10.10 -16.91 -21.56
CA ASP A 298 11.54 -16.68 -21.42
C ASP A 298 12.12 -17.52 -20.27
N PRO A 299 13.38 -17.95 -20.39
CA PRO A 299 14.06 -18.77 -19.38
C PRO A 299 14.05 -18.06 -18.03
N PRO A 300 14.10 -18.78 -16.88
CA PRO A 300 14.09 -18.18 -15.55
C PRO A 300 15.20 -17.13 -15.47
N MET A 301 14.80 -15.86 -15.44
CA MET A 301 15.75 -14.76 -15.44
C MET A 301 16.45 -14.75 -14.08
N GLN A 302 17.72 -15.18 -14.05
CA GLN A 302 18.60 -14.87 -12.95
C GLN A 302 18.91 -13.39 -13.03
N GLY A 303 18.74 -12.68 -11.91
CA GLY A 303 19.03 -11.26 -11.81
C GLY A 303 17.81 -10.44 -11.44
N LEU A 304 17.95 -9.13 -11.65
CA LEU A 304 16.95 -8.13 -11.30
C LEU A 304 15.97 -7.90 -12.45
N ALA A 305 14.70 -7.88 -12.12
CA ALA A 305 13.61 -7.51 -13.03
C ALA A 305 12.69 -6.49 -12.35
N ARG A 306 12.13 -5.58 -13.14
CA ARG A 306 11.08 -4.68 -12.67
C ARG A 306 9.72 -5.40 -12.77
N VAL A 307 8.92 -5.30 -11.71
CA VAL A 307 7.57 -5.91 -11.65
C VAL A 307 6.62 -4.85 -11.08
N GLY A 308 5.83 -4.25 -11.94
CA GLY A 308 4.98 -3.11 -11.56
C GLY A 308 5.80 -1.98 -10.95
N SER A 309 5.34 -1.45 -9.83
CA SER A 309 6.03 -0.41 -9.06
C SER A 309 7.25 -0.90 -8.27
N GLY A 310 7.43 -2.24 -8.16
CA GLY A 310 8.51 -2.86 -7.39
C GLY A 310 9.55 -3.59 -8.23
N PHE A 311 10.22 -4.54 -7.58
CA PHE A 311 11.29 -5.34 -8.17
C PHE A 311 11.17 -6.80 -7.77
N ALA A 312 11.62 -7.68 -8.68
CA ALA A 312 11.90 -9.08 -8.40
C ALA A 312 13.39 -9.32 -8.62
N TYR A 313 13.99 -10.12 -7.75
CA TYR A 313 15.36 -10.57 -7.90
C TYR A 313 15.44 -12.08 -7.71
N SER A 314 16.02 -12.76 -8.69
CA SER A 314 16.20 -14.21 -8.66
C SER A 314 17.68 -14.57 -8.66
N THR A 315 18.08 -15.49 -7.79
CA THR A 315 19.45 -15.97 -7.65
C THR A 315 19.48 -17.44 -7.19
N ILE A 316 20.64 -18.05 -7.22
CA ILE A 316 20.85 -19.41 -6.68
C ILE A 316 21.64 -19.29 -5.38
N VAL A 317 21.07 -19.82 -4.30
CA VAL A 317 21.70 -19.87 -2.98
C VAL A 317 21.72 -21.32 -2.50
N GLN A 318 22.90 -21.87 -2.27
CA GLN A 318 23.11 -23.24 -1.82
C GLN A 318 22.40 -24.30 -2.70
N GLY A 319 22.36 -24.10 -4.03
CA GLY A 319 21.71 -25.01 -4.98
C GLY A 319 20.19 -24.88 -5.06
N HIS A 320 19.59 -23.88 -4.42
CA HIS A 320 18.16 -23.58 -4.49
C HIS A 320 17.93 -22.28 -5.25
N GLN A 321 16.90 -22.24 -6.08
CA GLN A 321 16.47 -20.98 -6.68
C GLN A 321 15.73 -20.16 -5.64
N VAL A 322 16.19 -18.95 -5.42
CA VAL A 322 15.58 -17.97 -4.51
C VAL A 322 15.09 -16.78 -5.31
N THR A 323 13.81 -16.51 -5.25
CA THR A 323 13.19 -15.34 -5.89
C THR A 323 12.55 -14.46 -4.82
N ALA A 324 13.05 -13.23 -4.68
CA ALA A 324 12.46 -12.21 -3.82
C ALA A 324 11.72 -11.19 -4.68
N VAL A 325 10.48 -10.85 -4.30
CA VAL A 325 9.65 -9.87 -5.03
C VAL A 325 8.93 -8.97 -4.05
N GLY A 326 8.87 -7.67 -4.36
CA GLY A 326 8.18 -6.71 -3.51
C GLY A 326 8.17 -5.30 -4.06
N GLU A 327 7.25 -4.48 -3.54
CA GLU A 327 7.19 -3.05 -3.83
C GLU A 327 8.20 -2.30 -2.93
N VAL A 328 9.45 -2.55 -3.20
CA VAL A 328 10.61 -2.01 -2.49
C VAL A 328 11.73 -1.71 -3.49
N PRO A 329 12.75 -0.90 -3.12
CA PRO A 329 13.92 -0.68 -3.97
C PRO A 329 14.63 -2.00 -4.35
N ALA A 330 15.25 -2.03 -5.53
CA ALA A 330 15.97 -3.19 -6.06
C ALA A 330 16.95 -3.83 -5.06
N GLN A 331 17.75 -2.99 -4.40
CA GLN A 331 18.71 -3.44 -3.40
C GLN A 331 18.08 -4.20 -2.22
N THR A 332 16.80 -3.98 -1.94
CA THR A 332 16.10 -4.66 -0.84
C THR A 332 15.79 -6.10 -1.20
N VAL A 333 15.25 -6.34 -2.39
CA VAL A 333 15.00 -7.71 -2.88
C VAL A 333 16.30 -8.48 -3.06
N GLU A 334 17.35 -7.82 -3.57
CA GLU A 334 18.69 -8.40 -3.70
C GLU A 334 19.27 -8.78 -2.33
N PHE A 335 19.24 -7.86 -1.37
CA PHE A 335 19.76 -8.08 -0.01
C PHE A 335 19.07 -9.26 0.66
N ILE A 336 17.73 -9.30 0.63
CA ILE A 336 16.96 -10.36 1.27
C ILE A 336 17.21 -11.70 0.57
N ALA A 337 17.19 -11.76 -0.78
CA ALA A 337 17.41 -12.99 -1.52
C ALA A 337 18.77 -13.61 -1.23
N HIS A 338 19.83 -12.81 -1.23
CA HIS A 338 21.18 -13.29 -0.92
C HIS A 338 21.38 -13.74 0.53
N SER A 339 20.54 -13.26 1.44
CA SER A 339 20.63 -13.58 2.87
C SER A 339 19.89 -14.88 3.23
N VAL A 340 19.13 -15.48 2.31
CA VAL A 340 18.39 -16.73 2.56
C VAL A 340 19.36 -17.89 2.81
N LYS A 341 19.08 -18.67 3.84
CA LYS A 341 19.85 -19.87 4.18
C LYS A 341 18.89 -21.00 4.55
N SER A 342 19.31 -22.25 4.27
CA SER A 342 18.66 -23.43 4.83
C SER A 342 18.88 -23.48 6.34
N LEU A 343 17.81 -23.70 7.09
CA LEU A 343 17.90 -24.06 8.50
C LEU A 343 18.32 -25.53 8.54
N SER A 344 19.61 -25.78 8.63
CA SER A 344 20.12 -27.12 8.93
C SER A 344 19.40 -27.65 10.17
N ALA A 345 18.94 -28.92 10.13
CA ALA A 345 18.35 -29.55 11.31
C ALA A 345 19.25 -29.27 12.51
N ALA A 346 18.68 -28.67 13.54
CA ALA A 346 19.39 -28.21 14.73
C ALA A 346 20.33 -29.32 15.23
N GLU A 347 21.59 -29.01 15.37
CA GLU A 347 22.55 -29.78 16.11
C GLU A 347 21.94 -30.08 17.49
N PRO A 348 21.80 -31.38 17.91
CA PRO A 348 21.19 -31.67 19.17
C PRO A 348 21.97 -30.98 20.28
N PRO A 349 21.35 -30.52 21.37
CA PRO A 349 22.03 -29.85 22.47
C PRO A 349 23.16 -30.74 22.98
N PRO A 350 24.33 -30.21 23.32
CA PRO A 350 25.43 -30.99 23.88
C PRO A 350 24.96 -31.68 25.14
N ARG A 351 25.24 -32.99 25.26
CA ARG A 351 24.93 -33.85 26.39
C ARG A 351 25.59 -33.38 27.68
#